data_283282d2aa52d867b7ab81fdce091866
#
_entry.id   283282d2aa52d867b7ab81fdce091866
#
_cell.length_a   1.000
_cell.length_b   1.000
_cell.length_c   1.000
_cell.angle_alpha   90.00
_cell.angle_beta   90.00
_cell.angle_gamma   90.00
#
_symmetry.space_group_name_H-M   'P 1'
#
loop_
_entity.id
_entity.type
_entity.pdbx_description
1 polymer ?
#
loop_
_entity_poly.entity_id
_entity_poly.type
_entity_poly.pdbx_seq_one_letter_code
_entity_poly.pdbx_strand_id
1 'polypeptide(L)'
;MPAIERDDRVVGLLRKGCWSSLSTDTIESLVDGGRIRTLPAGDTVYAEADAGGLAVVLDGLLRVYMHASDGRQVTVRYVRAGDLLGVPSLVGGPAPVFVQAVVPATAFFFDSDRIKRTARSDASVAWAFAEESVHRLYDVLEELAGNAFASVRQRVARHLLDLVSSRPASGKTLTAFVSQQDLANSVGSVREVVARVLAELRAERLVRTSPGRVEIIDPVRLSRQLWSRGRNESHSA
;
A
#
# COMPACT_ATOMS: atom_id res chain seq x y z
N MET A 1 31.79 -8.64 15.06
CA MET A 1 30.48 -8.11 14.69
C MET A 1 29.45 -9.19 14.96
N PRO A 2 28.41 -8.97 15.76
CA PRO A 2 27.40 -10.01 16.00
C PRO A 2 26.73 -10.35 14.66
N ALA A 3 26.57 -11.64 14.39
CA ALA A 3 25.79 -12.15 13.28
C ALA A 3 24.36 -11.58 13.46
N ILE A 4 23.88 -10.82 12.48
CA ILE A 4 22.49 -10.39 12.43
C ILE A 4 21.69 -11.68 12.35
N GLU A 5 20.89 -11.98 13.39
CA GLU A 5 19.94 -13.08 13.36
C GLU A 5 19.13 -12.97 12.07
N ARG A 6 19.23 -14.00 11.23
CA ARG A 6 18.37 -14.13 10.04
C ARG A 6 16.95 -14.09 10.55
N ASP A 7 16.22 -13.04 10.19
CA ASP A 7 14.84 -12.94 10.61
C ASP A 7 14.00 -13.89 9.73
N ASP A 8 13.79 -15.12 10.21
CA ASP A 8 12.97 -16.16 9.56
C ASP A 8 11.59 -15.63 9.16
N ARG A 9 11.12 -14.59 9.86
CA ARG A 9 9.88 -13.90 9.55
C ARG A 9 9.97 -13.14 8.23
N VAL A 10 11.10 -12.47 7.94
CA VAL A 10 11.33 -11.76 6.66
C VAL A 10 11.35 -12.76 5.52
N VAL A 11 12.11 -13.83 5.63
CA VAL A 11 12.22 -14.89 4.62
C VAL A 11 10.86 -15.53 4.39
N GLY A 12 10.14 -15.88 5.46
CA GLY A 12 8.81 -16.48 5.37
C GLY A 12 7.77 -15.57 4.72
N LEU A 13 7.86 -14.26 4.95
CA LEU A 13 6.97 -13.27 4.34
C LEU A 13 7.23 -13.13 2.83
N LEU A 14 8.50 -13.02 2.43
CA LEU A 14 8.91 -12.89 1.04
C LEU A 14 8.55 -14.13 0.21
N ARG A 15 8.75 -15.33 0.77
CA ARG A 15 8.36 -16.62 0.12
C ARG A 15 6.87 -16.75 -0.12
N LYS A 16 6.04 -16.25 0.78
CA LYS A 16 4.57 -16.30 0.65
C LYS A 16 4.02 -15.19 -0.24
N GLY A 17 4.81 -14.19 -0.56
CA GLY A 17 4.41 -12.99 -1.28
C GLY A 17 5.19 -12.79 -2.58
N CYS A 18 5.76 -11.63 -2.71
CA CYS A 18 6.39 -11.09 -3.93
C CYS A 18 7.55 -11.90 -4.50
N TRP A 19 8.21 -12.77 -3.71
CA TRP A 19 9.33 -13.59 -4.15
C TRP A 19 9.06 -15.09 -4.03
N SER A 20 7.81 -15.49 -4.17
CA SER A 20 7.38 -16.90 -4.10
C SER A 20 8.01 -17.78 -5.20
N SER A 21 8.47 -17.20 -6.29
CA SER A 21 9.17 -17.88 -7.39
C SER A 21 10.66 -18.14 -7.10
N LEU A 22 11.24 -17.46 -6.09
CA LEU A 22 12.65 -17.63 -5.74
C LEU A 22 12.88 -18.78 -4.75
N SER A 23 14.07 -19.41 -4.84
CA SER A 23 14.50 -20.41 -3.85
C SER A 23 14.70 -19.78 -2.48
N THR A 24 14.58 -20.59 -1.42
CA THR A 24 14.84 -20.13 -0.04
C THR A 24 16.25 -19.59 0.11
N ASP A 25 17.25 -20.29 -0.42
CA ASP A 25 18.66 -19.90 -0.35
C ASP A 25 18.92 -18.56 -1.05
N THR A 26 18.26 -18.32 -2.20
CA THR A 26 18.33 -17.05 -2.90
C THR A 26 17.75 -15.93 -2.02
N ILE A 27 16.55 -16.12 -1.45
CA ILE A 27 15.94 -15.11 -0.56
C ILE A 27 16.80 -14.84 0.65
N GLU A 28 17.35 -15.86 1.32
CA GLU A 28 18.26 -15.69 2.44
C GLU A 28 19.50 -14.88 2.07
N SER A 29 20.07 -15.14 0.88
CA SER A 29 21.20 -14.36 0.36
C SER A 29 20.83 -12.90 0.12
N LEU A 30 19.60 -12.59 -0.33
CA LEU A 30 19.12 -11.23 -0.54
C LEU A 30 18.81 -10.49 0.77
N VAL A 31 18.42 -11.21 1.82
CA VAL A 31 18.12 -10.63 3.15
C VAL A 31 19.41 -10.30 3.91
N ASP A 32 20.50 -10.99 3.62
CA ASP A 32 21.77 -10.78 4.33
C ASP A 32 22.28 -9.33 4.17
N GLY A 33 22.73 -8.73 5.27
CA GLY A 33 23.20 -7.34 5.33
C GLY A 33 22.08 -6.28 5.43
N GLY A 34 20.83 -6.69 5.42
CA GLY A 34 19.70 -5.80 5.64
C GLY A 34 19.47 -5.43 7.11
N ARG A 35 18.50 -4.57 7.37
CA ARG A 35 18.19 -4.09 8.73
C ARG A 35 16.71 -3.82 8.92
N ILE A 36 16.20 -4.13 10.10
CA ILE A 36 14.83 -3.75 10.52
C ILE A 36 14.84 -2.31 11.06
N ARG A 37 13.82 -1.54 10.71
CA ARG A 37 13.53 -0.21 11.26
C ARG A 37 12.10 -0.14 11.72
N THR A 38 11.90 0.46 12.90
CA THR A 38 10.58 0.87 13.37
C THR A 38 10.32 2.30 12.90
N LEU A 39 9.13 2.54 12.42
CA LEU A 39 8.66 3.78 11.81
C LEU A 39 7.46 4.28 12.62
N PRO A 40 7.61 5.33 13.44
CA PRO A 40 6.50 5.96 14.14
C PRO A 40 5.43 6.45 13.16
N ALA A 41 4.19 6.54 13.63
CA ALA A 41 3.12 7.14 12.82
C ALA A 41 3.47 8.60 12.47
N GLY A 42 3.28 8.97 11.22
CA GLY A 42 3.61 10.29 10.68
C GLY A 42 5.02 10.42 10.11
N ASP A 43 5.93 9.49 10.42
CA ASP A 43 7.30 9.53 9.89
C ASP A 43 7.32 9.39 8.38
N THR A 44 8.16 10.21 7.73
CA THR A 44 8.49 10.08 6.31
C THR A 44 9.63 9.09 6.14
N VAL A 45 9.34 8.01 5.41
CA VAL A 45 10.30 6.93 5.12
C VAL A 45 11.17 7.28 3.93
N TYR A 46 10.55 7.85 2.90
CA TYR A 46 11.18 8.40 1.70
C TYR A 46 10.57 9.76 1.38
N ALA A 47 11.41 10.73 1.03
CA ALA A 47 11.01 12.00 0.43
C ALA A 47 11.27 11.97 -1.09
N GLU A 48 10.66 12.90 -1.81
CA GLU A 48 10.92 13.10 -3.23
C GLU A 48 12.44 13.29 -3.46
N ALA A 49 12.96 12.62 -4.48
CA ALA A 49 14.39 12.60 -4.82
C ALA A 49 15.32 11.85 -3.85
N ASP A 50 14.82 11.25 -2.78
CA ASP A 50 15.63 10.30 -2.02
C ASP A 50 15.98 9.08 -2.87
N ALA A 51 17.23 8.68 -2.85
CA ALA A 51 17.67 7.40 -3.41
C ALA A 51 17.17 6.25 -2.52
N GLY A 52 15.86 6.16 -2.35
CA GLY A 52 15.22 5.20 -1.47
C GLY A 52 15.69 3.77 -1.77
N GLY A 53 16.10 3.05 -0.72
CA GLY A 53 16.47 1.65 -0.81
C GLY A 53 15.24 0.74 -0.97
N LEU A 54 15.49 -0.51 -1.35
CA LEU A 54 14.47 -1.56 -1.31
C LEU A 54 14.11 -1.89 0.13
N ALA A 55 12.81 -2.02 0.41
CA ALA A 55 12.32 -2.47 1.70
C ALA A 55 11.10 -3.37 1.56
N VAL A 56 10.86 -4.26 2.52
CA VAL A 56 9.61 -4.99 2.70
C VAL A 56 8.95 -4.57 4.01
N VAL A 57 7.65 -4.29 3.98
CA VAL A 57 6.89 -3.97 5.18
C VAL A 57 6.60 -5.25 5.96
N LEU A 58 6.95 -5.27 7.24
CA LEU A 58 6.73 -6.41 8.14
C LEU A 58 5.44 -6.27 8.93
N ASP A 59 5.07 -5.03 9.26
CA ASP A 59 3.85 -4.70 10.01
C ASP A 59 3.48 -3.24 9.81
N GLY A 60 2.21 -2.90 10.06
CA GLY A 60 1.70 -1.54 9.95
C GLY A 60 1.15 -1.18 8.57
N LEU A 61 1.04 0.12 8.31
CA LEU A 61 0.50 0.68 7.07
C LEU A 61 1.28 1.92 6.68
N LEU A 62 1.82 1.91 5.47
CA LEU A 62 2.46 3.07 4.86
C LEU A 62 1.60 3.61 3.73
N ARG A 63 1.72 4.89 3.43
CA ARG A 63 1.08 5.59 2.32
C ARG A 63 2.15 6.09 1.36
N VAL A 64 2.00 5.76 0.08
CA VAL A 64 2.76 6.37 -1.01
C VAL A 64 1.90 7.46 -1.61
N TYR A 65 2.40 8.68 -1.70
CA TYR A 65 1.66 9.84 -2.20
C TYR A 65 2.54 10.78 -3.00
N MET A 66 1.92 11.63 -3.79
CA MET A 66 2.53 12.70 -4.56
C MET A 66 1.87 14.04 -4.20
N HIS A 67 2.57 15.15 -4.43
CA HIS A 67 1.95 16.47 -4.43
C HIS A 67 1.48 16.81 -5.84
N ALA A 68 0.23 17.22 -5.95
CA ALA A 68 -0.27 17.84 -7.17
C ALA A 68 0.28 19.28 -7.27
N SER A 69 0.24 19.86 -8.47
CA SER A 69 0.72 21.23 -8.73
C SER A 69 0.06 22.32 -7.88
N ASP A 70 -1.14 22.04 -7.37
CA ASP A 70 -1.89 22.92 -6.46
C ASP A 70 -1.61 22.65 -4.98
N GLY A 71 -0.61 21.80 -4.66
CA GLY A 71 -0.18 21.47 -3.30
C GLY A 71 -1.03 20.39 -2.62
N ARG A 72 -2.09 19.88 -3.24
CA ARG A 72 -2.86 18.76 -2.71
C ARG A 72 -2.06 17.47 -2.74
N GLN A 73 -2.26 16.62 -1.75
CA GLN A 73 -1.68 15.29 -1.71
C GLN A 73 -2.61 14.27 -2.38
N VAL A 74 -2.06 13.51 -3.29
CA VAL A 74 -2.77 12.40 -3.95
C VAL A 74 -2.11 11.10 -3.52
N THR A 75 -2.86 10.22 -2.86
CA THR A 75 -2.38 8.89 -2.49
C THR A 75 -2.34 8.02 -3.75
N VAL A 76 -1.16 7.52 -4.04
CA VAL A 76 -0.92 6.58 -5.14
C VAL A 76 -1.31 5.18 -4.70
N ARG A 77 -0.87 4.76 -3.51
CA ARG A 77 -1.23 3.45 -2.94
C ARG A 77 -0.95 3.37 -1.44
N TYR A 78 -1.53 2.36 -0.81
CA TYR A 78 -1.15 1.89 0.52
C TYR A 78 -0.22 0.68 0.42
N VAL A 79 0.70 0.58 1.36
CA VAL A 79 1.71 -0.48 1.45
C VAL A 79 1.55 -1.17 2.80
N ARG A 80 1.46 -2.48 2.79
CA ARG A 80 1.09 -3.33 3.91
C ARG A 80 2.15 -4.39 4.16
N ALA A 81 1.98 -5.16 5.22
CA ALA A 81 2.84 -6.31 5.49
C ALA A 81 2.90 -7.25 4.26
N GLY A 82 4.10 -7.56 3.82
CA GLY A 82 4.39 -8.35 2.62
C GLY A 82 4.65 -7.55 1.35
N ASP A 83 4.29 -6.27 1.30
CA ASP A 83 4.53 -5.43 0.14
C ASP A 83 5.97 -4.93 0.08
N LEU A 84 6.52 -4.86 -1.13
CA LEU A 84 7.81 -4.22 -1.41
C LEU A 84 7.66 -2.72 -1.66
N LEU A 85 8.64 -1.96 -1.18
CA LEU A 85 8.88 -0.55 -1.45
C LEU A 85 10.19 -0.37 -2.18
N GLY A 86 10.28 0.62 -3.07
CA GLY A 86 11.55 1.06 -3.65
C GLY A 86 12.01 0.27 -4.88
N VAL A 87 11.24 -0.68 -5.40
CA VAL A 87 11.61 -1.42 -6.64
C VAL A 87 11.89 -0.46 -7.81
N PRO A 88 11.02 0.53 -8.13
CA PRO A 88 11.34 1.49 -9.20
C PRO A 88 12.62 2.28 -8.92
N SER A 89 12.83 2.71 -7.69
CA SER A 89 14.01 3.50 -7.31
C SER A 89 15.31 2.70 -7.36
N LEU A 90 15.21 1.38 -7.20
CA LEU A 90 16.37 0.49 -7.31
C LEU A 90 16.96 0.46 -8.74
N VAL A 91 16.09 0.55 -9.74
CA VAL A 91 16.45 0.43 -11.17
C VAL A 91 16.48 1.79 -11.86
N GLY A 92 15.45 2.61 -11.67
CA GLY A 92 15.23 3.88 -12.38
C GLY A 92 15.75 5.13 -11.66
N GLY A 93 16.30 4.98 -10.45
CA GLY A 93 16.68 6.13 -9.61
C GLY A 93 15.51 6.69 -8.79
N PRO A 94 15.67 7.86 -8.17
CA PRO A 94 14.67 8.43 -7.27
C PRO A 94 13.29 8.53 -7.91
N ALA A 95 12.27 8.04 -7.21
CA ALA A 95 10.89 8.14 -7.65
C ALA A 95 10.26 9.45 -7.15
N PRO A 96 9.36 10.10 -7.94
CA PRO A 96 8.72 11.36 -7.56
C PRO A 96 7.57 11.14 -6.57
N VAL A 97 7.86 10.43 -5.48
CA VAL A 97 6.85 10.07 -4.46
C VAL A 97 7.40 10.29 -3.06
N PHE A 98 6.47 10.45 -2.13
CA PHE A 98 6.71 10.43 -0.69
C PHE A 98 6.13 9.14 -0.10
N VAL A 99 6.79 8.61 0.93
CA VAL A 99 6.28 7.46 1.69
C VAL A 99 6.21 7.83 3.15
N GLN A 100 5.03 7.71 3.74
CA GLN A 100 4.77 8.08 5.13
C GLN A 100 4.08 6.94 5.89
N ALA A 101 4.47 6.74 7.14
CA ALA A 101 3.80 5.81 8.03
C ALA A 101 2.43 6.37 8.46
N VAL A 102 1.34 5.69 8.13
CA VAL A 102 -0.03 6.07 8.55
C VAL A 102 -0.29 5.65 9.98
N VAL A 103 0.21 4.49 10.36
CA VAL A 103 0.23 3.95 11.73
C VAL A 103 1.67 3.53 12.04
N PRO A 104 2.02 3.27 13.30
CA PRO A 104 3.34 2.68 13.60
C PRO A 104 3.56 1.45 12.73
N ALA A 105 4.72 1.39 12.10
CA ALA A 105 5.06 0.34 11.16
C ALA A 105 6.47 -0.19 11.41
N THR A 106 6.73 -1.39 10.92
CA THR A 106 8.06 -1.99 10.93
C THR A 106 8.38 -2.45 9.51
N ALA A 107 9.57 -2.12 9.01
CA ALA A 107 10.02 -2.52 7.69
C ALA A 107 11.46 -3.03 7.75
N PHE A 108 11.75 -3.99 6.88
CA PHE A 108 13.09 -4.49 6.65
C PHE A 108 13.66 -3.82 5.40
N PHE A 109 14.82 -3.18 5.54
CA PHE A 109 15.55 -2.48 4.49
C PHE A 109 16.70 -3.36 4.01
N PHE A 110 16.70 -3.64 2.72
CA PHE A 110 17.74 -4.46 2.08
C PHE A 110 19.02 -3.66 1.82
N ASP A 111 20.14 -4.36 1.68
CA ASP A 111 21.35 -3.81 1.07
C ASP A 111 21.11 -3.64 -0.44
N SER A 112 20.87 -2.40 -0.88
CA SER A 112 20.54 -2.08 -2.27
C SER A 112 21.65 -2.45 -3.25
N ASP A 113 22.91 -2.37 -2.85
CA ASP A 113 24.04 -2.73 -3.72
C ASP A 113 24.15 -4.25 -3.87
N ARG A 114 23.90 -5.01 -2.80
CA ARG A 114 23.81 -6.46 -2.89
C ARG A 114 22.68 -6.87 -3.82
N ILE A 115 21.47 -6.32 -3.62
CA ILE A 115 20.31 -6.59 -4.48
C ILE A 115 20.66 -6.33 -5.95
N LYS A 116 21.23 -5.15 -6.26
CA LYS A 116 21.62 -4.80 -7.63
C LYS A 116 22.65 -5.76 -8.22
N ARG A 117 23.64 -6.18 -7.44
CA ARG A 117 24.64 -7.14 -7.91
C ARG A 117 24.01 -8.49 -8.22
N THR A 118 23.20 -9.02 -7.28
CA THR A 118 22.53 -10.31 -7.45
C THR A 118 21.58 -10.30 -8.64
N ALA A 119 20.75 -9.25 -8.79
CA ALA A 119 19.84 -9.14 -9.93
C ALA A 119 20.55 -9.05 -11.30
N ARG A 120 21.82 -8.60 -11.35
CA ARG A 120 22.60 -8.59 -12.59
C ARG A 120 23.23 -9.93 -12.93
N SER A 121 23.44 -10.81 -11.96
CA SER A 121 24.10 -12.11 -12.13
C SER A 121 23.12 -13.29 -12.09
N ASP A 122 21.91 -13.09 -11.55
CA ASP A 122 20.88 -14.13 -11.40
C ASP A 122 19.59 -13.70 -12.12
N ALA A 123 19.31 -14.37 -13.22
CA ALA A 123 18.13 -14.09 -14.03
C ALA A 123 16.81 -14.34 -13.28
N SER A 124 16.76 -15.27 -12.32
CA SER A 124 15.56 -15.54 -11.53
C SER A 124 15.22 -14.36 -10.63
N VAL A 125 16.21 -13.72 -10.03
CA VAL A 125 16.06 -12.51 -9.23
C VAL A 125 15.60 -11.34 -10.09
N ALA A 126 16.24 -11.14 -11.26
CA ALA A 126 15.83 -10.10 -12.20
C ALA A 126 14.38 -10.30 -12.66
N TRP A 127 13.98 -11.54 -12.92
CA TRP A 127 12.62 -11.89 -13.33
C TRP A 127 11.61 -11.60 -12.21
N ALA A 128 11.90 -11.95 -10.96
CA ALA A 128 11.04 -11.65 -9.82
C ALA A 128 10.81 -10.13 -9.63
N PHE A 129 11.82 -9.30 -9.89
CA PHE A 129 11.66 -7.84 -9.91
C PHE A 129 10.82 -7.36 -11.10
N ALA A 130 10.94 -7.99 -12.26
CA ALA A 130 10.09 -7.70 -13.41
C ALA A 130 8.62 -8.04 -13.13
N GLU A 131 8.34 -9.23 -12.58
CA GLU A 131 7.00 -9.65 -12.16
C GLU A 131 6.40 -8.66 -11.15
N GLU A 132 7.13 -8.29 -10.11
CA GLU A 132 6.69 -7.31 -9.12
C GLU A 132 6.39 -5.95 -9.76
N SER A 133 7.23 -5.51 -10.71
CA SER A 133 7.03 -4.25 -11.43
C SER A 133 5.76 -4.27 -12.29
N VAL A 134 5.48 -5.38 -12.96
CA VAL A 134 4.26 -5.57 -13.76
C VAL A 134 3.02 -5.61 -12.88
N HIS A 135 3.05 -6.33 -11.75
CA HIS A 135 1.95 -6.33 -10.79
C HIS A 135 1.68 -4.90 -10.30
N ARG A 136 2.72 -4.15 -9.94
CA ARG A 136 2.57 -2.74 -9.52
C ARG A 136 2.02 -1.84 -10.62
N LEU A 137 2.42 -2.06 -11.87
CA LEU A 137 1.85 -1.34 -13.01
C LEU A 137 0.34 -1.61 -13.13
N TYR A 138 -0.10 -2.86 -13.00
CA TYR A 138 -1.52 -3.21 -13.05
C TYR A 138 -2.29 -2.58 -11.88
N ASP A 139 -1.75 -2.63 -10.64
CA ASP A 139 -2.36 -1.96 -9.48
C ASP A 139 -2.56 -0.45 -9.75
N VAL A 140 -1.55 0.22 -10.32
CA VAL A 140 -1.62 1.65 -10.67
C VAL A 140 -2.64 1.90 -11.77
N LEU A 141 -2.71 1.07 -12.80
CA LEU A 141 -3.70 1.18 -13.87
C LEU A 141 -5.13 1.00 -13.34
N GLU A 142 -5.36 0.05 -12.44
CA GLU A 142 -6.66 -0.13 -11.79
C GLU A 142 -7.02 1.06 -10.91
N GLU A 143 -6.07 1.63 -10.18
CA GLU A 143 -6.29 2.83 -9.35
C GLU A 143 -6.61 4.06 -10.23
N LEU A 144 -5.89 4.23 -11.34
CA LEU A 144 -6.17 5.29 -12.32
C LEU A 144 -7.55 5.14 -12.93
N ALA A 145 -7.93 3.94 -13.35
CA ALA A 145 -9.26 3.65 -13.85
C ALA A 145 -10.33 3.93 -12.78
N GLY A 146 -10.08 3.49 -11.54
CA GLY A 146 -10.96 3.76 -10.41
C GLY A 146 -11.10 5.26 -10.13
N ASN A 147 -10.03 6.03 -10.17
CA ASN A 147 -10.06 7.47 -9.95
C ASN A 147 -10.68 8.26 -11.11
N ALA A 148 -10.48 7.81 -12.37
CA ALA A 148 -11.01 8.48 -13.56
C ALA A 148 -12.52 8.32 -13.72
N PHE A 149 -13.09 7.17 -13.36
CA PHE A 149 -14.49 6.83 -13.63
C PHE A 149 -15.35 6.67 -12.37
N ALA A 150 -14.74 6.50 -11.20
CA ALA A 150 -15.48 6.37 -9.96
C ALA A 150 -15.92 7.72 -9.39
N SER A 151 -17.15 7.77 -8.87
CA SER A 151 -17.63 8.89 -8.08
C SER A 151 -16.80 9.10 -6.83
N VAL A 152 -16.82 10.30 -6.24
CA VAL A 152 -16.16 10.55 -4.93
C VAL A 152 -16.62 9.54 -3.88
N ARG A 153 -17.89 9.17 -3.92
CA ARG A 153 -18.48 8.18 -3.01
C ARG A 153 -17.80 6.81 -3.16
N GLN A 154 -17.58 6.34 -4.38
CA GLN A 154 -16.91 5.07 -4.65
C GLN A 154 -15.45 5.10 -4.21
N ARG A 155 -14.74 6.20 -4.48
CA ARG A 155 -13.36 6.40 -4.02
C ARG A 155 -13.24 6.40 -2.50
N VAL A 156 -14.16 7.08 -1.80
CA VAL A 156 -14.23 7.07 -0.33
C VAL A 156 -14.48 5.65 0.20
N ALA A 157 -15.45 4.94 -0.38
CA ALA A 157 -15.76 3.58 0.05
C ALA A 157 -14.58 2.62 -0.14
N ARG A 158 -13.92 2.67 -1.31
CA ARG A 158 -12.70 1.90 -1.60
C ARG A 158 -11.62 2.19 -0.58
N HIS A 159 -11.32 3.46 -0.37
CA HIS A 159 -10.28 3.89 0.53
C HIS A 159 -10.50 3.43 1.98
N LEU A 160 -11.74 3.52 2.47
CA LEU A 160 -12.10 3.03 3.79
C LEU A 160 -11.90 1.51 3.91
N LEU A 161 -12.29 0.75 2.87
CA LEU A 161 -12.08 -0.70 2.84
C LEU A 161 -10.60 -1.05 2.81
N ASP A 162 -9.79 -0.32 2.06
CA ASP A 162 -8.34 -0.53 1.99
C ASP A 162 -7.67 -0.28 3.34
N LEU A 163 -8.08 0.76 4.05
CA LEU A 163 -7.56 1.08 5.38
C LEU A 163 -7.84 -0.02 6.41
N VAL A 164 -9.03 -0.63 6.38
CA VAL A 164 -9.37 -1.69 7.34
C VAL A 164 -8.82 -3.06 6.95
N SER A 165 -8.67 -3.32 5.64
CA SER A 165 -8.08 -4.58 5.14
C SER A 165 -6.61 -4.74 5.55
N SER A 166 -5.91 -3.66 5.85
CA SER A 166 -4.52 -3.65 6.25
C SER A 166 -4.29 -3.97 7.74
N ARG A 167 -5.34 -4.16 8.53
CA ARG A 167 -5.22 -4.55 9.94
C ARG A 167 -5.62 -5.99 10.13
N PRO A 168 -4.79 -6.82 10.82
CA PRO A 168 -5.29 -8.09 11.33
C PRO A 168 -6.53 -7.79 12.18
N ALA A 169 -7.60 -8.51 11.95
CA ALA A 169 -8.86 -8.36 12.69
C ALA A 169 -8.63 -8.76 14.15
N SER A 170 -8.09 -7.84 14.95
CA SER A 170 -8.06 -7.96 16.41
C SER A 170 -9.33 -7.33 17.00
N GLY A 171 -10.50 -7.90 16.64
CA GLY A 171 -11.78 -7.43 17.13
C GLY A 171 -12.90 -7.55 16.10
N LYS A 172 -14.16 -7.47 16.58
CA LYS A 172 -15.37 -7.62 15.76
C LYS A 172 -15.69 -6.39 14.90
N THR A 173 -14.89 -5.31 14.97
CA THR A 173 -15.22 -4.03 14.36
C THR A 173 -14.12 -3.57 13.39
N LEU A 174 -14.50 -3.35 12.14
CA LEU A 174 -13.61 -2.82 11.11
C LEU A 174 -13.54 -1.30 11.23
N THR A 175 -12.45 -0.76 11.80
CA THR A 175 -12.28 0.67 12.04
C THR A 175 -11.12 1.24 11.24
N ALA A 176 -11.41 2.20 10.36
CA ALA A 176 -10.44 3.04 9.69
C ALA A 176 -10.12 4.26 10.58
N PHE A 177 -8.85 4.42 10.93
CA PHE A 177 -8.39 5.61 11.66
C PHE A 177 -7.91 6.63 10.62
N VAL A 178 -8.80 7.57 10.32
CA VAL A 178 -8.57 8.60 9.29
C VAL A 178 -9.41 9.82 9.60
N SER A 179 -8.84 11.02 9.46
CA SER A 179 -9.61 12.25 9.52
C SER A 179 -10.35 12.51 8.21
N GLN A 180 -11.39 13.34 8.23
CA GLN A 180 -12.09 13.75 7.00
C GLN A 180 -11.18 14.50 6.03
N GLN A 181 -10.18 15.23 6.54
CA GLN A 181 -9.20 15.93 5.72
C GLN A 181 -8.24 14.96 5.03
N ASP A 182 -7.70 13.98 5.78
CA ASP A 182 -6.82 12.97 5.20
C ASP A 182 -7.55 12.10 4.17
N LEU A 183 -8.82 11.78 4.48
CA LEU A 183 -9.66 11.05 3.53
C LEU A 183 -9.90 11.87 2.26
N ALA A 184 -10.16 13.18 2.37
CA ALA A 184 -10.32 14.07 1.22
C ALA A 184 -9.03 14.15 0.38
N ASN A 185 -7.89 14.31 1.04
CA ASN A 185 -6.58 14.29 0.37
C ASN A 185 -6.38 12.98 -0.39
N SER A 186 -6.67 11.86 0.26
CA SER A 186 -6.47 10.51 -0.29
C SER A 186 -7.33 10.22 -1.52
N VAL A 187 -8.57 10.74 -1.54
CA VAL A 187 -9.49 10.50 -2.67
C VAL A 187 -9.50 11.62 -3.71
N GLY A 188 -8.60 12.60 -3.61
CA GLY A 188 -8.52 13.72 -4.54
C GLY A 188 -9.80 14.57 -4.55
N SER A 189 -10.29 14.96 -3.36
CA SER A 189 -11.51 15.74 -3.18
C SER A 189 -11.33 16.82 -2.10
N VAL A 190 -12.39 17.55 -1.77
CA VAL A 190 -12.40 18.52 -0.68
C VAL A 190 -13.18 17.98 0.52
N ARG A 191 -12.85 18.49 1.72
CA ARG A 191 -13.39 18.00 2.99
C ARG A 191 -14.92 18.03 3.04
N GLU A 192 -15.54 19.07 2.50
CA GLU A 192 -17.00 19.29 2.50
C GLU A 192 -17.73 18.20 1.69
N VAL A 193 -17.16 17.80 0.55
CA VAL A 193 -17.72 16.73 -0.28
C VAL A 193 -17.60 15.40 0.41
N VAL A 194 -16.45 15.11 1.03
CA VAL A 194 -16.23 13.88 1.80
C VAL A 194 -17.15 13.83 3.02
N ALA A 195 -17.34 14.94 3.73
CA ALA A 195 -18.28 15.01 4.86
C ALA A 195 -19.72 14.66 4.46
N ARG A 196 -20.17 15.14 3.28
CA ARG A 196 -21.48 14.80 2.71
C ARG A 196 -21.57 13.31 2.38
N VAL A 197 -20.57 12.76 1.68
CA VAL A 197 -20.51 11.32 1.36
C VAL A 197 -20.55 10.46 2.62
N LEU A 198 -19.79 10.81 3.65
CA LEU A 198 -19.82 10.09 4.93
C LEU A 198 -21.19 10.19 5.63
N ALA A 199 -21.88 11.32 5.52
CA ALA A 199 -23.24 11.47 6.02
C ALA A 199 -24.23 10.55 5.28
N GLU A 200 -24.12 10.43 3.97
CA GLU A 200 -24.92 9.51 3.14
C GLU A 200 -24.65 8.04 3.53
N LEU A 201 -23.38 7.64 3.59
CA LEU A 201 -22.99 6.28 3.99
C LEU A 201 -23.45 5.93 5.40
N ARG A 202 -23.48 6.92 6.32
CA ARG A 202 -24.01 6.78 7.69
C ARG A 202 -25.52 6.63 7.69
N ALA A 203 -26.25 7.41 6.88
CA ALA A 203 -27.70 7.30 6.75
C ALA A 203 -28.11 5.91 6.23
N GLU A 204 -27.31 5.32 5.34
CA GLU A 204 -27.49 3.97 4.82
C GLU A 204 -27.00 2.86 5.79
N ARG A 205 -26.49 3.23 6.97
CA ARG A 205 -25.94 2.32 7.98
C ARG A 205 -24.74 1.48 7.47
N LEU A 206 -23.99 2.00 6.52
CA LEU A 206 -22.78 1.36 6.02
C LEU A 206 -21.56 1.68 6.88
N VAL A 207 -21.54 2.88 7.47
CA VAL A 207 -20.46 3.34 8.35
C VAL A 207 -21.02 4.07 9.57
N ARG A 208 -20.20 4.15 10.64
CA ARG A 208 -20.34 5.07 11.76
C ARG A 208 -19.12 5.98 11.83
N THR A 209 -19.34 7.28 12.04
CA THR A 209 -18.26 8.27 12.07
C THR A 209 -18.08 8.83 13.49
N SER A 210 -16.81 9.00 13.89
CA SER A 210 -16.39 9.70 15.11
C SER A 210 -15.14 10.53 14.79
N PRO A 211 -14.74 11.48 15.62
CA PRO A 211 -13.53 12.26 15.37
C PRO A 211 -12.32 11.35 15.10
N GLY A 212 -11.67 11.51 13.95
CA GLY A 212 -10.48 10.77 13.56
C GLY A 212 -10.68 9.28 13.24
N ARG A 213 -11.91 8.77 13.17
CA ARG A 213 -12.19 7.37 12.85
C ARG A 213 -13.52 7.16 12.14
N VAL A 214 -13.53 6.16 11.25
CA VAL A 214 -14.71 5.66 10.56
C VAL A 214 -14.80 4.16 10.78
N GLU A 215 -15.89 3.71 11.40
CA GLU A 215 -16.20 2.30 11.63
C GLU A 215 -17.05 1.79 10.46
N ILE A 216 -16.64 0.69 9.84
CA ILE A 216 -17.41 0.05 8.77
C ILE A 216 -18.36 -0.95 9.40
N ILE A 217 -19.67 -0.71 9.23
CA ILE A 217 -20.75 -1.54 9.81
C ILE A 217 -21.05 -2.72 8.87
N ASP A 218 -21.12 -2.47 7.58
CA ASP A 218 -21.42 -3.49 6.56
C ASP A 218 -20.40 -3.44 5.42
N PRO A 219 -19.27 -4.14 5.56
CA PRO A 219 -18.22 -4.14 4.55
C PRO A 219 -18.65 -4.78 3.23
N VAL A 220 -19.58 -5.74 3.27
CA VAL A 220 -20.07 -6.42 2.06
C VAL A 220 -20.94 -5.49 1.23
N ARG A 221 -21.88 -4.77 1.84
CA ARG A 221 -22.66 -3.76 1.12
C ARG A 221 -21.82 -2.58 0.67
N LEU A 222 -20.84 -2.17 1.48
CA LEU A 222 -19.90 -1.11 1.12
C LEU A 222 -19.05 -1.52 -0.09
N SER A 223 -18.55 -2.75 -0.14
CA SER A 223 -17.78 -3.26 -1.26
C SER A 223 -18.59 -3.40 -2.56
N ARG A 224 -19.88 -3.72 -2.48
CA ARG A 224 -20.75 -3.80 -3.67
C ARG A 224 -20.88 -2.46 -4.38
N GLN A 225 -20.73 -1.35 -3.68
CA GLN A 225 -20.78 -0.01 -4.28
C GLN A 225 -19.58 0.30 -5.19
N LEU A 226 -18.47 -0.41 -5.02
CA LEU A 226 -17.28 -0.25 -5.87
C LEU A 226 -17.50 -0.77 -7.30
N TRP A 227 -18.46 -1.66 -7.51
CA TRP A 227 -18.68 -2.41 -8.76
C TRP A 227 -19.96 -2.01 -9.51
N SER A 228 -20.62 -0.94 -9.12
CA SER A 228 -21.91 -0.55 -9.72
C SER A 228 -21.82 0.11 -11.09
N ARG A 229 -20.90 -0.32 -11.97
CA ARG A 229 -20.97 -0.19 -13.44
C ARG A 229 -19.83 -0.98 -14.08
N GLY A 230 -20.15 -2.14 -14.69
CA GLY A 230 -19.22 -2.77 -15.63
C GLY A 230 -19.22 -4.29 -15.70
N ARG A 231 -20.17 -4.97 -15.07
CA ARG A 231 -20.46 -6.35 -15.48
C ARG A 231 -21.79 -6.38 -16.19
N ASN A 232 -21.80 -5.89 -17.44
CA ASN A 232 -22.81 -6.32 -18.39
C ASN A 232 -22.60 -7.82 -18.60
N GLU A 233 -23.65 -8.55 -18.28
CA GLU A 233 -23.91 -9.91 -18.72
C GLU A 233 -23.62 -10.04 -20.22
N SER A 234 -22.51 -10.65 -20.56
CA SER A 234 -22.24 -11.14 -21.89
C SER A 234 -21.28 -12.33 -21.80
N HIS A 235 -21.78 -13.42 -21.24
CA HIS A 235 -21.39 -14.79 -21.57
C HIS A 235 -22.57 -15.71 -21.26
N SER A 236 -23.57 -15.63 -22.14
CA SER A 236 -24.54 -16.69 -22.40
C SER A 236 -24.90 -16.59 -23.87
N ALA A 237 -24.14 -17.27 -24.72
CA ALA A 237 -24.53 -17.85 -25.98
C ALA A 237 -23.51 -18.92 -26.35
#